data_65ca875eacba4ba2298a15b9142daf73
#
_entry.id   65ca875eacba4ba2298a15b9142daf73
#
_cell.length_a   1.000
_cell.length_b   1.000
_cell.length_c   1.000
_cell.angle_alpha   90.00
_cell.angle_beta   90.00
_cell.angle_gamma   90.00
#
_symmetry.space_group_name_H-M   'P 1'
#
loop_
_entity.id
_entity.type
_entity.pdbx_description
1 polymer ?
#
loop_
_entity_poly.entity_id
_entity_poly.type
_entity_poly.pdbx_seq_one_letter_code
_entity_poly.pdbx_strand_id
1 'polypeptide(L)'
;MSTLRPAAPVVSSPAAPAAPVAPRKVASGVLAAITSSHLINDMMQSLILALYPVLKGQFQLSFAQVGLITLTYQITASLFQPLIGLRTDRRPAPYSLPMGMSSTLCGLLLLAYAPSFGMVLLAAALVGIGSAIFHPESSRIARLASGGRHGLAQSVFQVGGNTGTALGPLIAAAVIVPNGRHSVAWFGGAALLGIALLSYVGRWYALHLQAARATPRPVAAVPALPRATVVRIVGILLLLIFSKYFYIAGLSSYYTFYLIQRFGISVQSAQLHLFAFLLASALGTLIGGPVGDRIGRKPVIWVSILGVAPFALALPHVGLHAATALTVLIGFVLSSAFSAILVYAQEMMPGRIGTISGLFFGFAFGMGGLGAAVLGLLADHRGIVFVYQVMSFLPLLGIVAAFLPSRRPDAAAAH
;
A
#
# COMPACT_ATOMS: atom_id res chain seq x y z
N MET A 1 -56.15 51.74 26.54
CA MET A 1 -55.29 51.70 25.36
C MET A 1 -53.86 51.48 25.82
N SER A 2 -53.42 50.21 25.80
CA SER A 2 -52.05 49.79 26.22
C SER A 2 -51.21 49.67 24.99
N THR A 3 -50.20 50.50 24.87
CA THR A 3 -49.25 50.50 23.74
C THR A 3 -48.17 49.49 23.96
N LEU A 4 -48.21 48.35 23.21
CA LEU A 4 -47.16 47.38 23.14
C LEU A 4 -45.95 47.99 22.37
N ARG A 5 -44.80 48.14 23.06
CA ARG A 5 -43.49 48.46 22.41
C ARG A 5 -42.99 47.21 21.66
N PRO A 6 -42.51 47.32 20.42
CA PRO A 6 -41.86 46.21 19.72
C PRO A 6 -40.51 45.90 20.36
N ALA A 7 -40.24 44.62 20.56
CA ALA A 7 -38.94 44.13 21.04
C ALA A 7 -37.83 44.39 20.02
N ALA A 8 -36.70 44.90 20.49
CA ALA A 8 -35.54 45.15 19.66
C ALA A 8 -34.92 43.81 19.14
N PRO A 9 -34.40 43.79 17.91
CA PRO A 9 -33.77 42.57 17.37
C PRO A 9 -32.52 42.22 18.17
N VAL A 10 -32.45 40.95 18.63
CA VAL A 10 -31.25 40.39 19.26
C VAL A 10 -30.17 40.29 18.20
N VAL A 11 -29.22 41.20 18.22
CA VAL A 11 -28.00 41.12 17.41
C VAL A 11 -27.15 39.96 17.98
N SER A 12 -27.13 38.83 17.29
CA SER A 12 -26.23 37.72 17.62
C SER A 12 -24.77 38.18 17.45
N SER A 13 -24.06 38.25 18.59
CA SER A 13 -22.62 38.54 18.59
C SER A 13 -21.87 37.54 17.70
N PRO A 14 -20.93 37.96 16.85
CA PRO A 14 -20.13 37.03 16.04
C PRO A 14 -19.38 36.09 16.97
N ALA A 15 -19.49 34.80 16.71
CA ALA A 15 -18.80 33.77 17.45
C ALA A 15 -17.29 34.05 17.44
N ALA A 16 -16.66 34.08 18.60
CA ALA A 16 -15.23 34.29 18.74
C ALA A 16 -14.47 33.26 17.90
N PRO A 17 -13.37 33.65 17.22
CA PRO A 17 -12.55 32.72 16.44
C PRO A 17 -12.09 31.59 17.31
N ALA A 18 -12.30 30.34 16.86
CA ALA A 18 -11.88 29.16 17.58
C ALA A 18 -10.37 29.21 17.82
N ALA A 19 -9.95 29.01 19.07
CA ALA A 19 -8.54 29.02 19.45
C ALA A 19 -7.74 28.02 18.60
N PRO A 20 -6.50 28.34 18.20
CA PRO A 20 -5.66 27.47 17.41
C PRO A 20 -5.51 26.11 18.11
N VAL A 21 -5.90 25.04 17.43
CA VAL A 21 -5.74 23.68 17.95
C VAL A 21 -4.24 23.39 18.05
N ALA A 22 -3.71 23.26 19.27
CA ALA A 22 -2.32 22.90 19.47
C ALA A 22 -1.92 21.67 18.63
N PRO A 23 -0.75 21.69 17.98
CA PRO A 23 -0.32 20.58 17.13
C PRO A 23 -0.28 19.30 17.95
N ARG A 24 -1.04 18.29 17.53
CA ARG A 24 -1.03 16.97 18.18
C ARG A 24 0.36 16.36 18.02
N LYS A 25 0.94 15.87 19.13
CA LYS A 25 2.23 15.15 19.07
C LYS A 25 2.05 13.85 18.27
N VAL A 26 3.03 13.57 17.42
CA VAL A 26 3.14 12.27 16.73
C VAL A 26 3.29 11.18 17.78
N ALA A 27 2.49 10.12 17.69
CA ALA A 27 2.66 8.93 18.53
C ALA A 27 3.75 8.04 17.93
N SER A 28 5.02 8.48 18.05
CA SER A 28 6.17 7.87 17.37
C SER A 28 6.37 6.38 17.70
N GLY A 29 6.14 5.97 18.95
CA GLY A 29 6.21 4.56 19.36
C GLY A 29 5.17 3.68 18.64
N VAL A 30 3.95 4.20 18.47
CA VAL A 30 2.88 3.49 17.73
C VAL A 30 3.20 3.44 16.24
N LEU A 31 3.70 4.54 15.68
CA LEU A 31 4.09 4.59 14.27
C LEU A 31 5.26 3.64 13.99
N ALA A 32 6.26 3.59 14.86
CA ALA A 32 7.37 2.64 14.75
C ALA A 32 6.87 1.19 14.86
N ALA A 33 6.02 0.87 15.83
CA ALA A 33 5.48 -0.46 16.01
C ALA A 33 4.67 -0.93 14.80
N ILE A 34 3.81 -0.06 14.23
CA ILE A 34 3.00 -0.42 13.05
C ILE A 34 3.86 -0.57 11.79
N THR A 35 4.92 0.25 11.64
CA THR A 35 5.88 0.16 10.54
C THR A 35 6.71 -1.11 10.61
N SER A 36 7.22 -1.48 11.80
CA SER A 36 7.94 -2.75 12.01
C SER A 36 7.03 -3.95 11.79
N SER A 37 5.76 -3.87 12.21
CA SER A 37 4.78 -4.92 11.93
C SER A 37 4.48 -5.04 10.43
N HIS A 38 4.51 -3.93 9.67
CA HIS A 38 4.35 -3.96 8.22
C HIS A 38 5.54 -4.66 7.54
N LEU A 39 6.76 -4.35 7.98
CA LEU A 39 7.96 -5.04 7.52
C LEU A 39 7.84 -6.55 7.75
N ILE A 40 7.46 -6.97 8.96
CA ILE A 40 7.29 -8.39 9.30
C ILE A 40 6.18 -9.03 8.45
N ASN A 41 5.04 -8.37 8.33
CA ASN A 41 3.90 -8.89 7.57
C ASN A 41 4.25 -9.13 6.09
N ASP A 42 4.84 -8.13 5.41
CA ASP A 42 5.13 -8.21 3.99
C ASP A 42 6.35 -9.10 3.70
N MET A 43 7.30 -9.17 4.64
CA MET A 43 8.37 -10.16 4.59
C MET A 43 7.81 -11.59 4.58
N MET A 44 6.86 -11.91 5.48
CA MET A 44 6.25 -13.25 5.52
C MET A 44 5.42 -13.55 4.27
N GLN A 45 4.74 -12.55 3.70
CA GLN A 45 4.01 -12.70 2.44
C GLN A 45 4.95 -13.00 1.27
N SER A 46 6.09 -12.32 1.20
CA SER A 46 7.08 -12.52 0.14
C SER A 46 7.76 -13.88 0.20
N LEU A 47 7.80 -14.54 1.37
CA LEU A 47 8.30 -15.92 1.49
C LEU A 47 7.45 -16.93 0.69
N ILE A 48 6.14 -16.70 0.53
CA ILE A 48 5.28 -17.58 -0.29
C ILE A 48 5.80 -17.64 -1.73
N LEU A 49 6.07 -16.47 -2.32
CA LEU A 49 6.57 -16.35 -3.69
C LEU A 49 7.97 -16.97 -3.83
N ALA A 50 8.83 -16.73 -2.85
CA ALA A 50 10.19 -17.25 -2.84
C ALA A 50 10.25 -18.78 -2.68
N LEU A 51 9.19 -19.40 -2.14
CA LEU A 51 9.07 -20.85 -1.98
C LEU A 51 8.63 -21.58 -3.27
N TYR A 52 8.18 -20.89 -4.31
CA TYR A 52 7.63 -21.55 -5.50
C TYR A 52 8.52 -22.60 -6.13
N PRO A 53 9.85 -22.43 -6.28
CA PRO A 53 10.70 -23.48 -6.80
C PRO A 53 10.72 -24.73 -5.93
N VAL A 54 10.75 -24.56 -4.60
CA VAL A 54 10.74 -25.65 -3.63
C VAL A 54 9.41 -26.39 -3.66
N LEU A 55 8.29 -25.67 -3.63
CA LEU A 55 6.94 -26.25 -3.69
C LEU A 55 6.70 -26.97 -5.02
N LYS A 56 7.14 -26.38 -6.13
CA LYS A 56 7.02 -26.98 -7.47
C LYS A 56 7.73 -28.31 -7.54
N GLY A 57 8.96 -28.38 -7.03
CA GLY A 57 9.75 -29.63 -7.00
C GLY A 57 9.15 -30.68 -6.08
N GLN A 58 8.74 -30.29 -4.86
CA GLN A 58 8.25 -31.20 -3.84
C GLN A 58 6.89 -31.83 -4.18
N PHE A 59 5.97 -31.04 -4.72
CA PHE A 59 4.61 -31.47 -5.05
C PHE A 59 4.43 -31.78 -6.55
N GLN A 60 5.49 -31.72 -7.36
CA GLN A 60 5.45 -31.91 -8.82
C GLN A 60 4.39 -31.02 -9.49
N LEU A 61 4.33 -29.72 -9.06
CA LEU A 61 3.30 -28.80 -9.51
C LEU A 61 3.52 -28.36 -10.96
N SER A 62 2.42 -28.19 -11.69
CA SER A 62 2.43 -27.46 -12.95
C SER A 62 2.60 -25.94 -12.70
N PHE A 63 2.95 -25.16 -13.72
CA PHE A 63 3.00 -23.70 -13.60
C PHE A 63 1.61 -23.12 -13.32
N ALA A 64 0.54 -23.69 -13.86
CA ALA A 64 -0.82 -23.32 -13.54
C ALA A 64 -1.15 -23.49 -12.06
N GLN A 65 -0.69 -24.58 -11.43
CA GLN A 65 -0.86 -24.80 -9.99
C GLN A 65 -0.05 -23.81 -9.15
N VAL A 66 1.16 -23.44 -9.56
CA VAL A 66 1.92 -22.34 -8.94
C VAL A 66 1.17 -21.03 -9.07
N GLY A 67 0.61 -20.75 -10.26
CA GLY A 67 -0.26 -19.59 -10.48
C GLY A 67 -1.51 -19.60 -9.59
N LEU A 68 -2.07 -20.78 -9.31
CA LEU A 68 -3.23 -20.93 -8.41
C LEU A 68 -2.89 -20.59 -6.96
N ILE A 69 -1.66 -20.83 -6.48
CA ILE A 69 -1.21 -20.37 -5.14
C ILE A 69 -1.23 -18.85 -5.11
N THR A 70 -0.66 -18.18 -6.13
CA THR A 70 -0.67 -16.72 -6.24
C THR A 70 -2.09 -16.18 -6.28
N LEU A 71 -2.95 -16.77 -7.11
CA LEU A 71 -4.34 -16.34 -7.25
C LEU A 71 -5.10 -16.46 -5.92
N THR A 72 -4.97 -17.57 -5.20
CA THR A 72 -5.61 -17.79 -3.91
C THR A 72 -5.17 -16.73 -2.90
N TYR A 73 -3.88 -16.48 -2.79
CA TYR A 73 -3.33 -15.45 -1.93
C TYR A 73 -3.85 -14.05 -2.31
N GLN A 74 -3.75 -13.68 -3.59
CA GLN A 74 -4.13 -12.34 -4.06
C GLN A 74 -5.63 -12.07 -3.95
N ILE A 75 -6.49 -13.04 -4.23
CA ILE A 75 -7.94 -12.89 -4.07
C ILE A 75 -8.28 -12.66 -2.60
N THR A 76 -7.76 -13.49 -1.70
CA THR A 76 -8.06 -13.34 -0.27
C THR A 76 -7.45 -12.06 0.31
N ALA A 77 -6.26 -11.66 -0.13
CA ALA A 77 -5.63 -10.42 0.28
C ALA A 77 -6.35 -9.17 -0.26
N SER A 78 -6.87 -9.19 -1.49
CA SER A 78 -7.41 -8.00 -2.15
C SER A 78 -8.89 -7.77 -1.89
N LEU A 79 -9.72 -8.80 -2.10
CA LEU A 79 -11.19 -8.65 -2.08
C LEU A 79 -11.75 -8.37 -0.68
N PHE A 80 -11.13 -8.90 0.36
CA PHE A 80 -11.61 -8.68 1.72
C PHE A 80 -11.22 -7.32 2.31
N GLN A 81 -10.20 -6.63 1.78
CA GLN A 81 -9.74 -5.35 2.34
C GLN A 81 -10.84 -4.27 2.39
N PRO A 82 -11.61 -4.00 1.29
CA PRO A 82 -12.68 -3.02 1.36
C PRO A 82 -13.79 -3.39 2.35
N LEU A 83 -14.11 -4.68 2.47
CA LEU A 83 -15.13 -5.18 3.40
C LEU A 83 -14.70 -5.02 4.85
N ILE A 84 -13.44 -5.34 5.15
CA ILE A 84 -12.85 -5.16 6.48
C ILE A 84 -12.79 -3.68 6.82
N GLY A 85 -12.33 -2.83 5.89
CA GLY A 85 -12.31 -1.40 6.08
C GLY A 85 -13.69 -0.81 6.38
N LEU A 86 -14.72 -1.22 5.62
CA LEU A 86 -16.11 -0.81 5.86
C LEU A 86 -16.63 -1.29 7.22
N ARG A 87 -16.30 -2.52 7.61
CA ARG A 87 -16.72 -3.10 8.90
C ARG A 87 -16.09 -2.34 10.06
N THR A 88 -14.80 -2.04 9.98
CA THR A 88 -14.05 -1.39 11.05
C THR A 88 -14.25 0.12 11.11
N ASP A 89 -14.68 0.78 10.03
CA ASP A 89 -15.17 2.16 10.06
C ASP A 89 -16.45 2.28 10.89
N ARG A 90 -17.35 1.29 10.78
CA ARG A 90 -18.60 1.27 11.52
C ARG A 90 -18.44 0.78 12.97
N ARG A 91 -17.59 -0.20 13.18
CA ARG A 91 -17.33 -0.84 14.47
C ARG A 91 -15.83 -1.03 14.64
N PRO A 92 -15.12 -0.04 15.19
CA PRO A 92 -13.68 -0.14 15.44
C PRO A 92 -13.33 -1.39 16.24
N ALA A 93 -12.31 -2.13 15.77
CA ALA A 93 -11.88 -3.40 16.34
C ALA A 93 -10.39 -3.32 16.73
N PRO A 94 -10.04 -2.83 17.93
CA PRO A 94 -8.65 -2.54 18.32
C PRO A 94 -7.69 -3.73 18.22
N TYR A 95 -8.20 -4.95 18.35
CA TYR A 95 -7.40 -6.18 18.29
C TYR A 95 -7.53 -6.94 16.97
N SER A 96 -8.11 -6.34 15.92
CA SER A 96 -8.17 -6.98 14.60
C SER A 96 -6.79 -7.23 14.01
N LEU A 97 -5.82 -6.32 14.22
CA LEU A 97 -4.46 -6.45 13.72
C LEU A 97 -3.70 -7.67 14.28
N PRO A 98 -3.62 -7.90 15.61
CA PRO A 98 -3.02 -9.13 16.13
C PRO A 98 -3.76 -10.39 15.66
N MET A 99 -5.09 -10.35 15.49
CA MET A 99 -5.86 -11.47 14.90
C MET A 99 -5.44 -11.75 13.44
N GLY A 100 -5.29 -10.69 12.62
CA GLY A 100 -4.80 -10.80 11.25
C GLY A 100 -3.39 -11.43 11.20
N MET A 101 -2.47 -10.94 12.04
CA MET A 101 -1.11 -11.50 12.12
C MET A 101 -1.11 -12.95 12.62
N SER A 102 -2.05 -13.33 13.51
CA SER A 102 -2.23 -14.73 13.92
C SER A 102 -2.69 -15.61 12.77
N SER A 103 -3.57 -15.12 11.89
CA SER A 103 -3.93 -15.82 10.65
C SER A 103 -2.72 -16.03 9.74
N THR A 104 -1.87 -14.99 9.59
CA THR A 104 -0.60 -15.10 8.84
C THR A 104 0.34 -16.14 9.47
N LEU A 105 0.49 -16.15 10.80
CA LEU A 105 1.28 -17.15 11.52
C LEU A 105 0.76 -18.57 11.27
N CYS A 106 -0.54 -18.80 11.41
CA CYS A 106 -1.16 -20.10 11.14
C CYS A 106 -0.92 -20.52 9.68
N GLY A 107 -1.09 -19.61 8.72
CA GLY A 107 -0.79 -19.86 7.32
C GLY A 107 0.67 -20.22 7.08
N LEU A 108 1.61 -19.52 7.72
CA LEU A 108 3.04 -19.78 7.58
C LEU A 108 3.44 -21.15 8.14
N LEU A 109 2.94 -21.51 9.33
CA LEU A 109 3.16 -22.82 9.94
C LEU A 109 2.55 -23.94 9.08
N LEU A 110 1.34 -23.74 8.59
CA LEU A 110 0.70 -24.69 7.69
C LEU A 110 1.50 -24.84 6.39
N LEU A 111 2.03 -23.75 5.82
CA LEU A 111 2.89 -23.80 4.64
C LEU A 111 4.17 -24.60 4.86
N ALA A 112 4.80 -24.45 6.05
CA ALA A 112 6.00 -25.17 6.43
C ALA A 112 5.79 -26.68 6.47
N TYR A 113 4.61 -27.13 6.92
CA TYR A 113 4.31 -28.55 7.17
C TYR A 113 3.19 -29.11 6.28
N ALA A 114 2.77 -28.36 5.23
CA ALA A 114 1.68 -28.80 4.35
C ALA A 114 1.93 -30.19 3.75
N PRO A 115 1.06 -31.18 3.97
CA PRO A 115 1.23 -32.53 3.43
C PRO A 115 0.74 -32.64 1.98
N SER A 116 -0.05 -31.68 1.50
CA SER A 116 -0.69 -31.71 0.17
C SER A 116 -0.79 -30.31 -0.45
N PHE A 117 -0.98 -30.26 -1.75
CA PHE A 117 -1.20 -29.01 -2.49
C PHE A 117 -2.43 -28.25 -1.98
N GLY A 118 -3.52 -28.92 -1.63
CA GLY A 118 -4.71 -28.28 -1.05
C GLY A 118 -4.41 -27.55 0.25
N MET A 119 -3.52 -28.11 1.09
CA MET A 119 -3.05 -27.45 2.33
C MET A 119 -2.14 -26.25 2.04
N VAL A 120 -1.35 -26.28 0.96
CA VAL A 120 -0.59 -25.11 0.48
C VAL A 120 -1.54 -23.98 0.07
N LEU A 121 -2.63 -24.29 -0.63
CA LEU A 121 -3.66 -23.29 -0.99
C LEU A 121 -4.34 -22.71 0.25
N LEU A 122 -4.69 -23.54 1.23
CA LEU A 122 -5.26 -23.08 2.51
C LEU A 122 -4.26 -22.19 3.27
N ALA A 123 -2.98 -22.55 3.29
CA ALA A 123 -1.92 -21.73 3.87
C ALA A 123 -1.84 -20.35 3.21
N ALA A 124 -1.83 -20.31 1.88
CA ALA A 124 -1.84 -19.07 1.09
C ALA A 124 -3.09 -18.22 1.38
N ALA A 125 -4.26 -18.85 1.49
CA ALA A 125 -5.50 -18.15 1.84
C ALA A 125 -5.45 -17.54 3.24
N LEU A 126 -4.93 -18.24 4.25
CA LEU A 126 -4.78 -17.73 5.62
C LEU A 126 -3.83 -16.54 5.69
N VAL A 127 -2.71 -16.58 4.96
CA VAL A 127 -1.79 -15.43 4.85
C VAL A 127 -2.48 -14.26 4.16
N GLY A 128 -3.24 -14.52 3.08
CA GLY A 128 -4.02 -13.50 2.38
C GLY A 128 -5.08 -12.84 3.27
N ILE A 129 -5.81 -13.61 4.09
CA ILE A 129 -6.78 -13.09 5.07
C ILE A 129 -6.07 -12.20 6.10
N GLY A 130 -4.91 -12.61 6.61
CA GLY A 130 -4.08 -11.80 7.52
C GLY A 130 -3.71 -10.46 6.89
N SER A 131 -3.26 -10.47 5.64
CA SER A 131 -2.94 -9.29 4.84
C SER A 131 -4.17 -8.38 4.64
N ALA A 132 -5.33 -8.96 4.33
CA ALA A 132 -6.57 -8.23 4.11
C ALA A 132 -7.04 -7.45 5.34
N ILE A 133 -6.80 -7.96 6.55
CA ILE A 133 -7.08 -7.28 7.80
C ILE A 133 -6.02 -6.21 8.08
N PHE A 134 -4.75 -6.54 7.80
CA PHE A 134 -3.61 -5.72 8.18
C PHE A 134 -3.60 -4.34 7.50
N HIS A 135 -3.68 -4.28 6.18
CA HIS A 135 -3.43 -3.04 5.44
C HIS A 135 -4.43 -1.90 5.71
N PRO A 136 -5.77 -2.10 5.69
CA PRO A 136 -6.72 -1.02 5.94
C PRO A 136 -6.64 -0.50 7.39
N GLU A 137 -6.51 -1.40 8.36
CA GLU A 137 -6.47 -1.04 9.77
C GLU A 137 -5.14 -0.38 10.15
N SER A 138 -4.01 -0.88 9.65
CA SER A 138 -2.71 -0.29 9.90
C SER A 138 -2.59 1.10 9.29
N SER A 139 -3.10 1.31 8.09
CA SER A 139 -3.16 2.64 7.46
C SER A 139 -4.01 3.62 8.26
N ARG A 140 -5.15 3.16 8.81
CA ARG A 140 -5.98 3.96 9.72
C ARG A 140 -5.20 4.37 10.96
N ILE A 141 -4.53 3.42 11.62
CA ILE A 141 -3.77 3.68 12.85
C ILE A 141 -2.57 4.59 12.57
N ALA A 142 -1.85 4.39 11.47
CA ALA A 142 -0.78 5.29 11.04
C ALA A 142 -1.29 6.73 10.90
N ARG A 143 -2.48 6.92 10.31
CA ARG A 143 -3.12 8.24 10.24
C ARG A 143 -3.47 8.81 11.61
N LEU A 144 -4.04 8.02 12.52
CA LEU A 144 -4.37 8.47 13.88
C LEU A 144 -3.10 8.85 14.68
N ALA A 145 -2.01 8.09 14.52
CA ALA A 145 -0.74 8.31 15.18
C ALA A 145 0.10 9.46 14.58
N SER A 146 -0.31 10.02 13.45
CA SER A 146 0.48 10.96 12.63
C SER A 146 0.68 12.35 13.22
N GLY A 147 -0.13 12.75 14.22
CA GLY A 147 -0.10 14.12 14.75
C GLY A 147 -0.42 15.22 13.72
N GLY A 148 -1.14 14.87 12.63
CA GLY A 148 -1.45 15.75 11.51
C GLY A 148 -0.52 15.61 10.30
N ARG A 149 0.65 14.95 10.46
CA ARG A 149 1.60 14.68 9.36
C ARG A 149 1.23 13.40 8.62
N HIS A 150 0.05 13.39 7.99
CA HIS A 150 -0.53 12.17 7.41
C HIS A 150 0.31 11.56 6.30
N GLY A 151 0.92 12.36 5.45
CA GLY A 151 1.79 11.90 4.38
C GLY A 151 3.07 11.25 4.90
N LEU A 152 3.74 11.89 5.87
CA LEU A 152 4.93 11.31 6.51
C LEU A 152 4.61 9.97 7.16
N ALA A 153 3.54 9.91 7.96
CA ALA A 153 3.16 8.69 8.66
C ALA A 153 2.84 7.54 7.69
N GLN A 154 2.10 7.84 6.61
CA GLN A 154 1.79 6.84 5.58
C GLN A 154 3.03 6.40 4.81
N SER A 155 3.98 7.31 4.54
CA SER A 155 5.22 6.96 3.86
C SER A 155 6.13 6.08 4.73
N VAL A 156 6.29 6.41 6.01
CA VAL A 156 7.06 5.59 6.96
C VAL A 156 6.44 4.20 7.07
N PHE A 157 5.12 4.12 7.17
CA PHE A 157 4.39 2.85 7.17
C PHE A 157 4.67 2.02 5.89
N GLN A 158 4.60 2.64 4.71
CA GLN A 158 4.85 1.97 3.43
C GLN A 158 6.30 1.50 3.25
N VAL A 159 7.27 2.25 3.76
CA VAL A 159 8.68 1.84 3.73
C VAL A 159 8.88 0.54 4.50
N GLY A 160 8.16 0.35 5.62
CA GLY A 160 8.16 -0.93 6.33
C GLY A 160 7.79 -2.10 5.41
N GLY A 161 6.63 -2.02 4.74
CA GLY A 161 6.18 -3.06 3.82
C GLY A 161 7.13 -3.30 2.64
N ASN A 162 7.56 -2.22 1.96
CA ASN A 162 8.48 -2.33 0.83
C ASN A 162 9.82 -3.00 1.24
N THR A 163 10.33 -2.65 2.43
CA THR A 163 11.55 -3.28 2.97
C THR A 163 11.30 -4.75 3.27
N GLY A 164 10.17 -5.08 3.89
CA GLY A 164 9.79 -6.48 4.15
C GLY A 164 9.70 -7.31 2.88
N THR A 165 9.04 -6.78 1.86
CA THR A 165 8.92 -7.43 0.55
C THR A 165 10.29 -7.67 -0.10
N ALA A 166 11.21 -6.70 0.01
CA ALA A 166 12.56 -6.84 -0.54
C ALA A 166 13.41 -7.88 0.22
N LEU A 167 13.20 -8.06 1.52
CA LEU A 167 13.93 -9.02 2.34
C LEU A 167 13.54 -10.48 2.03
N GLY A 168 12.31 -10.75 1.60
CA GLY A 168 11.82 -12.11 1.38
C GLY A 168 12.69 -12.98 0.49
N PRO A 169 13.05 -12.56 -0.73
CA PRO A 169 13.95 -13.32 -1.60
C PRO A 169 15.35 -13.55 -1.01
N LEU A 170 15.90 -12.57 -0.28
CA LEU A 170 17.19 -12.72 0.39
C LEU A 170 17.12 -13.77 1.48
N ILE A 171 16.06 -13.75 2.29
CA ILE A 171 15.81 -14.75 3.34
C ILE A 171 15.61 -16.14 2.73
N ALA A 172 14.85 -16.23 1.64
CA ALA A 172 14.66 -17.50 0.97
C ALA A 172 15.98 -18.09 0.48
N ALA A 173 16.84 -17.30 -0.14
CA ALA A 173 18.14 -17.73 -0.62
C ALA A 173 19.08 -18.14 0.53
N ALA A 174 19.11 -17.39 1.63
CA ALA A 174 20.05 -17.59 2.73
C ALA A 174 19.58 -18.65 3.74
N VAL A 175 18.27 -18.83 3.93
CA VAL A 175 17.72 -19.70 4.98
C VAL A 175 16.93 -20.86 4.41
N ILE A 176 15.96 -20.58 3.50
CA ILE A 176 15.00 -21.63 3.10
C ILE A 176 15.62 -22.61 2.11
N VAL A 177 16.38 -22.11 1.13
CA VAL A 177 17.00 -22.97 0.12
C VAL A 177 17.97 -23.98 0.76
N PRO A 178 18.87 -23.58 1.69
CA PRO A 178 19.79 -24.55 2.34
C PRO A 178 19.10 -25.47 3.34
N ASN A 179 18.06 -25.00 4.06
CA ASN A 179 17.46 -25.75 5.18
C ASN A 179 16.10 -26.38 4.83
N GLY A 180 15.63 -26.19 3.61
CA GLY A 180 14.37 -26.73 3.13
C GLY A 180 13.13 -26.00 3.66
N ARG A 181 11.96 -26.43 3.19
CA ARG A 181 10.66 -25.78 3.44
C ARG A 181 10.30 -25.65 4.92
N HIS A 182 10.68 -26.61 5.76
CA HIS A 182 10.36 -26.60 7.19
C HIS A 182 10.98 -25.41 7.93
N SER A 183 12.09 -24.85 7.43
CA SER A 183 12.72 -23.65 7.99
C SER A 183 11.84 -22.39 7.92
N VAL A 184 10.79 -22.39 7.10
CA VAL A 184 9.77 -21.35 7.09
C VAL A 184 9.10 -21.18 8.46
N ALA A 185 8.97 -22.27 9.23
CA ALA A 185 8.42 -22.23 10.58
C ALA A 185 9.25 -21.35 11.55
N TRP A 186 10.55 -21.16 11.31
CA TRP A 186 11.43 -20.32 12.13
C TRP A 186 10.96 -18.85 12.11
N PHE A 187 10.36 -18.41 11.00
CA PHE A 187 9.76 -17.07 10.87
C PHE A 187 8.48 -16.91 11.68
N GLY A 188 7.97 -17.99 12.28
CA GLY A 188 6.94 -17.92 13.31
C GLY A 188 7.37 -17.04 14.50
N GLY A 189 8.67 -17.02 14.85
CA GLY A 189 9.22 -16.09 15.85
C GLY A 189 9.02 -14.61 15.46
N ALA A 190 9.24 -14.26 14.20
CA ALA A 190 8.97 -12.92 13.69
C ALA A 190 7.46 -12.60 13.72
N ALA A 191 6.60 -13.58 13.37
CA ALA A 191 5.16 -13.41 13.45
C ALA A 191 4.68 -13.19 14.89
N LEU A 192 5.23 -13.92 15.87
CA LEU A 192 4.94 -13.70 17.31
C LEU A 192 5.38 -12.30 17.78
N LEU A 193 6.55 -11.84 17.35
CA LEU A 193 6.98 -10.46 17.57
C LEU A 193 5.98 -9.46 16.95
N GLY A 194 5.53 -9.72 15.72
CA GLY A 194 4.50 -8.92 15.06
C GLY A 194 3.19 -8.89 15.87
N ILE A 195 2.73 -10.02 16.38
CA ILE A 195 1.53 -10.11 17.24
C ILE A 195 1.73 -9.28 18.52
N ALA A 196 2.90 -9.34 19.15
CA ALA A 196 3.21 -8.57 20.36
C ALA A 196 3.18 -7.05 20.07
N LEU A 197 3.84 -6.60 19.00
CA LEU A 197 3.83 -5.20 18.56
C LEU A 197 2.41 -4.72 18.23
N LEU A 198 1.64 -5.53 17.51
CA LEU A 198 0.26 -5.19 17.14
C LEU A 198 -0.70 -5.24 18.34
N SER A 199 -0.43 -6.05 19.34
CA SER A 199 -1.18 -6.04 20.61
C SER A 199 -0.92 -4.76 21.41
N TYR A 200 0.33 -4.27 21.43
CA TYR A 200 0.66 -2.95 21.95
C TYR A 200 -0.10 -1.83 21.22
N VAL A 201 -0.10 -1.87 19.88
CA VAL A 201 -0.85 -0.93 19.04
C VAL A 201 -2.35 -1.01 19.31
N GLY A 202 -2.90 -2.22 19.43
CA GLY A 202 -4.31 -2.47 19.74
C GLY A 202 -4.72 -1.88 21.09
N ARG A 203 -3.88 -2.05 22.12
CA ARG A 203 -4.09 -1.44 23.44
C ARG A 203 -4.12 0.08 23.37
N TRP A 204 -3.15 0.69 22.68
CA TRP A 204 -3.13 2.14 22.45
C TRP A 204 -4.40 2.60 21.73
N TYR A 205 -4.82 1.87 20.69
CA TYR A 205 -6.03 2.20 19.94
C TYR A 205 -7.30 2.10 20.78
N ALA A 206 -7.42 1.07 21.63
CA ALA A 206 -8.53 0.93 22.56
C ALA A 206 -8.64 2.12 23.53
N LEU A 207 -7.51 2.53 24.13
CA LEU A 207 -7.42 3.70 25.00
C LEU A 207 -7.76 5.00 24.26
N HIS A 208 -7.29 5.14 23.02
CA HIS A 208 -7.61 6.28 22.17
C HIS A 208 -9.11 6.40 21.88
N LEU A 209 -9.80 5.27 21.62
CA LEU A 209 -11.24 5.23 21.41
C LEU A 209 -12.02 5.56 22.69
N GLN A 210 -11.56 5.08 23.85
CA GLN A 210 -12.17 5.41 25.15
C GLN A 210 -12.07 6.91 25.44
N ALA A 211 -10.87 7.50 25.25
CA ALA A 211 -10.64 8.93 25.42
C ALA A 211 -11.51 9.78 24.47
N ALA A 212 -11.66 9.36 23.21
CA ALA A 212 -12.49 10.04 22.24
C ALA A 212 -14.00 9.98 22.60
N ARG A 213 -14.46 8.91 23.25
CA ARG A 213 -15.85 8.80 23.75
C ARG A 213 -16.08 9.65 25.01
N ALA A 214 -15.09 9.74 25.90
CA ALA A 214 -15.19 10.50 27.15
C ALA A 214 -15.19 12.02 26.90
N THR A 215 -14.57 12.48 25.82
CA THR A 215 -14.51 13.89 25.44
C THR A 215 -14.97 14.04 24.00
N PRO A 216 -16.30 14.04 23.76
CA PRO A 216 -16.82 14.25 22.41
C PRO A 216 -16.39 15.66 21.95
N ARG A 217 -15.43 15.72 21.05
CA ARG A 217 -15.13 16.98 20.35
C ARG A 217 -16.17 17.14 19.27
N PRO A 218 -16.72 18.34 19.10
CA PRO A 218 -17.49 18.64 17.89
C PRO A 218 -16.57 18.32 16.70
N VAL A 219 -16.91 17.28 15.97
CA VAL A 219 -16.31 17.08 14.65
C VAL A 219 -16.84 18.26 13.84
N ALA A 220 -15.98 19.25 13.59
CA ALA A 220 -16.32 20.29 12.65
C ALA A 220 -16.84 19.59 11.41
N ALA A 221 -18.11 19.82 11.07
CA ALA A 221 -18.73 19.20 9.90
C ALA A 221 -17.99 19.76 8.68
N VAL A 222 -16.98 19.01 8.23
CA VAL A 222 -16.36 19.29 6.93
C VAL A 222 -17.49 19.13 5.92
N PRO A 223 -17.85 20.16 5.14
CA PRO A 223 -18.91 20.07 4.18
C PRO A 223 -18.68 18.85 3.30
N ALA A 224 -19.59 17.88 3.33
CA ALA A 224 -19.47 16.69 2.52
C ALA A 224 -19.48 17.10 1.05
N LEU A 225 -18.47 16.67 0.29
CA LEU A 225 -18.45 16.91 -1.15
C LEU A 225 -19.66 16.23 -1.80
N PRO A 226 -20.24 16.81 -2.87
CA PRO A 226 -21.28 16.17 -3.64
C PRO A 226 -20.86 14.76 -4.07
N ARG A 227 -21.77 13.78 -3.97
CA ARG A 227 -21.48 12.37 -4.28
C ARG A 227 -20.83 12.20 -5.66
N ALA A 228 -21.30 12.93 -6.67
CA ALA A 228 -20.73 12.90 -8.02
C ALA A 228 -19.25 13.33 -8.04
N THR A 229 -18.89 14.35 -7.26
CA THR A 229 -17.52 14.84 -7.13
C THR A 229 -16.64 13.79 -6.47
N VAL A 230 -17.11 13.13 -5.40
CA VAL A 230 -16.38 12.05 -4.71
C VAL A 230 -16.16 10.88 -5.67
N VAL A 231 -17.19 10.43 -6.38
CA VAL A 231 -17.10 9.33 -7.35
C VAL A 231 -16.09 9.64 -8.44
N ARG A 232 -16.13 10.87 -8.99
CA ARG A 232 -15.15 11.32 -10.00
C ARG A 232 -13.73 11.31 -9.47
N ILE A 233 -13.49 11.84 -8.26
CA ILE A 233 -12.16 11.86 -7.63
C ILE A 233 -11.65 10.44 -7.41
N VAL A 234 -12.46 9.57 -6.80
CA VAL A 234 -12.09 8.17 -6.55
C VAL A 234 -11.81 7.44 -7.87
N GLY A 235 -12.63 7.64 -8.90
CA GLY A 235 -12.42 7.06 -10.23
C GLY A 235 -11.08 7.49 -10.85
N ILE A 236 -10.73 8.78 -10.78
CA ILE A 236 -9.43 9.29 -11.23
C ILE A 236 -8.29 8.63 -10.45
N LEU A 237 -8.38 8.57 -9.13
CA LEU A 237 -7.34 7.99 -8.30
C LEU A 237 -7.16 6.48 -8.54
N LEU A 238 -8.26 5.74 -8.76
CA LEU A 238 -8.18 4.32 -9.12
C LEU A 238 -7.54 4.12 -10.50
N LEU A 239 -7.85 4.97 -11.48
CA LEU A 239 -7.17 4.93 -12.79
C LEU A 239 -5.67 5.20 -12.66
N LEU A 240 -5.26 6.11 -11.79
CA LEU A 240 -3.86 6.40 -11.52
C LEU A 240 -3.17 5.22 -10.81
N ILE A 241 -3.86 4.56 -9.88
CA ILE A 241 -3.36 3.33 -9.23
C ILE A 241 -3.23 2.19 -10.25
N PHE A 242 -4.23 2.00 -11.12
CA PHE A 242 -4.14 1.04 -12.22
C PHE A 242 -2.89 1.27 -13.05
N SER A 243 -2.72 2.48 -13.57
CA SER A 243 -1.52 2.86 -14.35
C SER A 243 -0.21 2.52 -13.63
N LYS A 244 -0.11 2.96 -12.38
CA LYS A 244 1.08 2.76 -11.56
C LYS A 244 1.37 1.28 -11.29
N TYR A 245 0.38 0.55 -10.76
CA TYR A 245 0.63 -0.83 -10.30
C TYR A 245 0.75 -1.82 -11.44
N PHE A 246 0.08 -1.57 -12.55
CA PHE A 246 0.27 -2.36 -13.77
C PHE A 246 1.69 -2.19 -14.32
N TYR A 247 2.20 -0.95 -14.33
CA TYR A 247 3.57 -0.65 -14.76
C TYR A 247 4.62 -1.24 -13.80
N ILE A 248 4.41 -1.07 -12.46
CA ILE A 248 5.30 -1.67 -11.46
C ILE A 248 5.30 -3.19 -11.56
N ALA A 249 4.16 -3.83 -11.79
CA ALA A 249 4.07 -5.28 -11.97
C ALA A 249 4.91 -5.74 -13.17
N GLY A 250 4.87 -5.00 -14.28
CA GLY A 250 5.72 -5.27 -15.44
C GLY A 250 7.22 -5.18 -15.12
N LEU A 251 7.63 -4.14 -14.38
CA LEU A 251 9.02 -4.00 -13.93
C LEU A 251 9.41 -5.07 -12.91
N SER A 252 8.61 -5.32 -11.90
CA SER A 252 8.96 -6.27 -10.84
C SER A 252 8.99 -7.71 -11.33
N SER A 253 8.07 -8.10 -12.22
CA SER A 253 7.94 -9.50 -12.67
C SER A 253 8.80 -9.84 -13.87
N TYR A 254 9.06 -8.86 -14.74
CA TYR A 254 9.63 -9.15 -16.06
C TYR A 254 10.94 -8.43 -16.36
N TYR A 255 11.44 -7.54 -15.48
CA TYR A 255 12.65 -6.76 -15.75
C TYR A 255 13.89 -7.63 -15.92
N THR A 256 14.05 -8.66 -15.10
CA THR A 256 15.17 -9.61 -15.23
C THR A 256 15.15 -10.32 -16.59
N PHE A 257 13.99 -10.78 -17.03
CA PHE A 257 13.82 -11.42 -18.34
C PHE A 257 14.09 -10.44 -19.48
N TYR A 258 13.62 -9.20 -19.37
CA TYR A 258 13.89 -8.15 -20.34
C TYR A 258 15.40 -7.89 -20.49
N LEU A 259 16.12 -7.74 -19.37
CA LEU A 259 17.55 -7.49 -19.38
C LEU A 259 18.34 -8.67 -19.96
N ILE A 260 17.99 -9.91 -19.59
CA ILE A 260 18.64 -11.12 -20.10
C ILE A 260 18.41 -11.25 -21.62
N GLN A 261 17.17 -11.11 -22.09
CA GLN A 261 16.87 -11.31 -23.52
C GLN A 261 17.41 -10.18 -24.39
N ARG A 262 17.38 -8.92 -23.92
CA ARG A 262 17.79 -7.77 -24.72
C ARG A 262 19.29 -7.52 -24.69
N PHE A 263 19.95 -7.75 -23.56
CA PHE A 263 21.36 -7.37 -23.37
C PHE A 263 22.29 -8.56 -23.14
N GLY A 264 21.76 -9.78 -23.05
CA GLY A 264 22.59 -10.99 -22.88
C GLY A 264 23.30 -11.10 -21.54
N ILE A 265 22.85 -10.35 -20.50
CA ILE A 265 23.49 -10.38 -19.19
C ILE A 265 23.09 -11.62 -18.40
N SER A 266 23.92 -11.99 -17.39
CA SER A 266 23.63 -13.11 -16.52
C SER A 266 22.40 -12.85 -15.64
N VAL A 267 21.75 -13.93 -15.19
CA VAL A 267 20.63 -13.87 -14.23
C VAL A 267 21.03 -13.10 -12.97
N GLN A 268 22.24 -13.35 -12.45
CA GLN A 268 22.74 -12.70 -11.26
C GLN A 268 22.85 -11.17 -11.45
N SER A 269 23.41 -10.73 -12.60
CA SER A 269 23.49 -9.31 -12.93
C SER A 269 22.09 -8.69 -13.06
N ALA A 270 21.15 -9.37 -13.74
CA ALA A 270 19.78 -8.91 -13.88
C ALA A 270 19.06 -8.75 -12.52
N GLN A 271 19.32 -9.64 -11.57
CA GLN A 271 18.79 -9.54 -10.20
C GLN A 271 19.34 -8.31 -9.45
N LEU A 272 20.62 -7.95 -9.64
CA LEU A 272 21.19 -6.75 -9.04
C LEU A 272 20.54 -5.46 -9.59
N HIS A 273 20.22 -5.44 -10.88
CA HIS A 273 19.48 -4.32 -11.48
C HIS A 273 18.03 -4.23 -10.93
N LEU A 274 17.37 -5.37 -10.75
CA LEU A 274 16.04 -5.41 -10.13
C LEU A 274 16.10 -4.93 -8.66
N PHE A 275 17.10 -5.37 -7.90
CA PHE A 275 17.31 -4.89 -6.53
C PHE A 275 17.50 -3.37 -6.48
N ALA A 276 18.29 -2.80 -7.38
CA ALA A 276 18.51 -1.34 -7.46
C ALA A 276 17.18 -0.59 -7.70
N PHE A 277 16.31 -1.10 -8.59
CA PHE A 277 14.97 -0.58 -8.80
C PHE A 277 14.11 -0.64 -7.53
N LEU A 278 14.08 -1.79 -6.84
CA LEU A 278 13.28 -1.97 -5.62
C LEU A 278 13.76 -1.09 -4.47
N LEU A 279 15.09 -0.95 -4.31
CA LEU A 279 15.68 -0.04 -3.32
C LEU A 279 15.30 1.42 -3.61
N ALA A 280 15.42 1.85 -4.86
CA ALA A 280 15.02 3.19 -5.27
C ALA A 280 13.52 3.43 -5.03
N SER A 281 12.69 2.42 -5.26
CA SER A 281 11.25 2.46 -4.98
C SER A 281 10.95 2.66 -3.48
N ALA A 282 11.68 1.97 -2.62
CA ALA A 282 11.55 2.14 -1.17
C ALA A 282 11.93 3.56 -0.73
N LEU A 283 13.05 4.09 -1.24
CA LEU A 283 13.51 5.45 -0.95
C LEU A 283 12.53 6.51 -1.49
N GLY A 284 12.01 6.34 -2.69
CA GLY A 284 11.01 7.23 -3.29
C GLY A 284 9.72 7.27 -2.47
N THR A 285 9.29 6.14 -1.96
CA THR A 285 8.10 6.05 -1.07
C THR A 285 8.28 6.89 0.20
N LEU A 286 9.48 6.91 0.79
CA LEU A 286 9.76 7.68 2.00
C LEU A 286 9.61 9.20 1.77
N ILE A 287 10.00 9.68 0.59
CA ILE A 287 10.03 11.12 0.28
C ILE A 287 8.63 11.66 -0.11
N GLY A 288 7.83 10.85 -0.80
CA GLY A 288 6.57 11.29 -1.38
C GLY A 288 5.55 11.87 -0.39
N GLY A 289 5.46 11.28 0.80
CA GLY A 289 4.55 11.76 1.84
C GLY A 289 4.93 13.12 2.43
N PRO A 290 6.14 13.30 2.96
CA PRO A 290 6.60 14.59 3.49
C PRO A 290 6.55 15.72 2.46
N VAL A 291 6.89 15.45 1.21
CA VAL A 291 6.76 16.42 0.11
C VAL A 291 5.30 16.78 -0.10
N GLY A 292 4.40 15.78 -0.15
CA GLY A 292 2.96 16.00 -0.27
C GLY A 292 2.34 16.76 0.91
N ASP A 293 2.90 16.62 2.13
CA ASP A 293 2.49 17.39 3.29
C ASP A 293 2.84 18.89 3.16
N ARG A 294 3.93 19.21 2.44
CA ARG A 294 4.43 20.60 2.26
C ARG A 294 3.84 21.32 1.06
N ILE A 295 3.84 20.66 -0.12
CA ILE A 295 3.44 21.31 -1.38
C ILE A 295 2.03 20.90 -1.86
N GLY A 296 1.35 20.02 -1.10
CA GLY A 296 0.05 19.47 -1.45
C GLY A 296 0.14 18.13 -2.17
N ARG A 297 -0.95 17.35 -2.11
CA ARG A 297 -1.00 15.96 -2.65
C ARG A 297 -1.01 15.94 -4.18
N LYS A 298 -1.79 16.83 -4.80
CA LYS A 298 -1.99 16.84 -6.25
C LYS A 298 -0.69 17.01 -7.04
N PRO A 299 0.22 17.94 -6.74
CA PRO A 299 1.50 18.05 -7.43
C PRO A 299 2.35 16.78 -7.33
N VAL A 300 2.39 16.17 -6.14
CA VAL A 300 3.15 14.92 -5.95
C VAL A 300 2.57 13.79 -6.79
N ILE A 301 1.24 13.60 -6.79
CA ILE A 301 0.56 12.58 -7.60
C ILE A 301 0.87 12.80 -9.09
N TRP A 302 0.77 14.03 -9.55
CA TRP A 302 0.97 14.39 -10.95
C TRP A 302 2.41 14.12 -11.41
N VAL A 303 3.39 14.65 -10.68
CA VAL A 303 4.82 14.46 -10.98
C VAL A 303 5.23 12.99 -10.85
N SER A 304 4.71 12.28 -9.84
CA SER A 304 5.10 10.88 -9.61
C SER A 304 4.61 9.91 -10.67
N ILE A 305 3.52 10.21 -11.36
CA ILE A 305 2.99 9.32 -12.41
C ILE A 305 3.31 9.87 -13.79
N LEU A 306 2.87 11.10 -14.12
CA LEU A 306 3.11 11.66 -15.44
C LEU A 306 4.59 12.03 -15.65
N GLY A 307 5.28 12.50 -14.62
CA GLY A 307 6.70 12.84 -14.69
C GLY A 307 7.61 11.65 -15.00
N VAL A 308 7.13 10.42 -14.79
CA VAL A 308 7.84 9.19 -15.17
C VAL A 308 7.68 8.88 -16.65
N ALA A 309 6.67 9.41 -17.34
CA ALA A 309 6.38 9.06 -18.74
C ALA A 309 7.56 9.20 -19.71
N PRO A 310 8.34 10.30 -19.72
CA PRO A 310 9.48 10.41 -20.64
C PRO A 310 10.54 9.33 -20.40
N PHE A 311 10.80 8.96 -19.14
CA PHE A 311 11.75 7.92 -18.78
C PHE A 311 11.23 6.53 -19.15
N ALA A 312 9.94 6.28 -18.92
CA ALA A 312 9.28 5.04 -19.29
C ALA A 312 9.29 4.83 -20.81
N LEU A 313 8.98 5.86 -21.59
CA LEU A 313 9.00 5.82 -23.06
C LEU A 313 10.42 5.63 -23.62
N ALA A 314 11.44 6.20 -22.97
CA ALA A 314 12.82 6.02 -23.38
C ALA A 314 13.37 4.62 -23.07
N LEU A 315 12.89 3.98 -21.97
CA LEU A 315 13.44 2.72 -21.45
C LEU A 315 13.58 1.60 -22.50
N PRO A 316 12.62 1.32 -23.40
CA PRO A 316 12.76 0.28 -24.40
C PRO A 316 13.76 0.60 -25.53
N HIS A 317 14.29 1.82 -25.60
CA HIS A 317 15.10 2.30 -26.73
C HIS A 317 16.57 2.55 -26.39
N VAL A 318 16.96 2.37 -25.12
CA VAL A 318 18.32 2.67 -24.63
C VAL A 318 19.16 1.43 -24.38
N GLY A 319 20.49 1.60 -24.20
CA GLY A 319 21.39 0.54 -23.79
C GLY A 319 21.34 0.24 -22.29
N LEU A 320 22.05 -0.82 -21.85
CA LEU A 320 21.96 -1.39 -20.50
C LEU A 320 22.17 -0.36 -19.37
N HIS A 321 23.25 0.43 -19.42
CA HIS A 321 23.56 1.39 -18.35
C HIS A 321 22.47 2.48 -18.23
N ALA A 322 21.99 3.00 -19.35
CA ALA A 322 20.91 3.98 -19.37
C ALA A 322 19.59 3.35 -18.94
N ALA A 323 19.29 2.11 -19.34
CA ALA A 323 18.10 1.38 -18.89
C ALA A 323 18.10 1.22 -17.37
N THR A 324 19.24 0.89 -16.76
CA THR A 324 19.38 0.78 -15.31
C THR A 324 19.15 2.13 -14.62
N ALA A 325 19.79 3.19 -15.11
CA ALA A 325 19.62 4.54 -14.54
C ALA A 325 18.17 5.02 -14.65
N LEU A 326 17.52 4.80 -15.80
CA LEU A 326 16.12 5.14 -16.01
C LEU A 326 15.20 4.33 -15.07
N THR A 327 15.45 3.04 -14.92
CA THR A 327 14.62 2.18 -14.06
C THR A 327 14.75 2.56 -12.59
N VAL A 328 15.93 2.91 -12.12
CA VAL A 328 16.16 3.44 -10.76
C VAL A 328 15.39 4.76 -10.57
N LEU A 329 15.48 5.68 -11.52
CA LEU A 329 14.76 6.95 -11.47
C LEU A 329 13.24 6.75 -11.52
N ILE A 330 12.76 5.86 -12.39
CA ILE A 330 11.34 5.47 -12.48
C ILE A 330 10.86 4.92 -11.13
N GLY A 331 11.61 3.97 -10.54
CA GLY A 331 11.29 3.38 -9.25
C GLY A 331 11.17 4.43 -8.16
N PHE A 332 12.15 5.32 -8.06
CA PHE A 332 12.18 6.40 -7.08
C PHE A 332 11.00 7.37 -7.22
N VAL A 333 10.75 7.88 -8.43
CA VAL A 333 9.71 8.89 -8.67
C VAL A 333 8.32 8.26 -8.57
N LEU A 334 8.08 7.12 -9.25
CA LEU A 334 6.76 6.49 -9.31
C LEU A 334 6.29 6.00 -7.94
N SER A 335 7.20 5.52 -7.09
CA SER A 335 6.84 4.97 -5.78
C SER A 335 6.38 6.02 -4.79
N SER A 336 6.73 7.29 -4.96
CA SER A 336 6.28 8.40 -4.13
C SER A 336 4.76 8.69 -4.23
N ALA A 337 4.09 8.22 -5.31
CA ALA A 337 2.68 8.53 -5.56
C ALA A 337 1.70 7.88 -4.57
N PHE A 338 1.94 6.66 -4.12
CA PHE A 338 0.91 5.87 -3.42
C PHE A 338 0.48 6.50 -2.10
N SER A 339 1.44 6.92 -1.27
CA SER A 339 1.13 7.58 0.00
C SER A 339 0.33 8.87 -0.22
N ALA A 340 0.69 9.66 -1.24
CA ALA A 340 -0.03 10.89 -1.58
C ALA A 340 -1.45 10.59 -2.08
N ILE A 341 -1.64 9.59 -2.94
CA ILE A 341 -2.95 9.16 -3.45
C ILE A 341 -3.85 8.71 -2.29
N LEU A 342 -3.34 7.84 -1.43
CA LEU A 342 -4.10 7.28 -0.33
C LEU A 342 -4.55 8.37 0.66
N VAL A 343 -3.62 9.27 1.07
CA VAL A 343 -3.94 10.36 1.97
C VAL A 343 -4.92 11.33 1.34
N TYR A 344 -4.75 11.68 0.06
CA TYR A 344 -5.69 12.52 -0.67
C TYR A 344 -7.11 11.92 -0.67
N ALA A 345 -7.24 10.62 -0.95
CA ALA A 345 -8.52 9.94 -0.92
C ALA A 345 -9.15 9.93 0.48
N GLN A 346 -8.36 9.70 1.53
CA GLN A 346 -8.80 9.74 2.93
C GLN A 346 -9.27 11.15 3.36
N GLU A 347 -8.63 12.20 2.84
CA GLU A 347 -9.02 13.60 3.09
C GLU A 347 -10.34 13.97 2.40
N MET A 348 -10.62 13.38 1.24
CA MET A 348 -11.89 13.59 0.51
C MET A 348 -13.09 12.88 1.14
N MET A 349 -12.87 11.86 1.95
CA MET A 349 -13.92 11.04 2.56
C MET A 349 -13.69 10.86 4.07
N PRO A 350 -13.82 11.94 4.85
CA PRO A 350 -13.66 11.88 6.30
C PRO A 350 -14.66 10.89 6.92
N GLY A 351 -14.22 10.14 7.94
CA GLY A 351 -15.03 9.10 8.60
C GLY A 351 -15.04 7.72 7.92
N ARG A 352 -14.43 7.57 6.73
CA ARG A 352 -14.35 6.28 6.00
C ARG A 352 -12.92 5.87 5.70
N ILE A 353 -11.99 6.12 6.62
CA ILE A 353 -10.55 5.93 6.42
C ILE A 353 -10.22 4.47 6.11
N GLY A 354 -10.79 3.52 6.85
CA GLY A 354 -10.56 2.09 6.64
C GLY A 354 -11.14 1.58 5.32
N THR A 355 -12.37 2.04 4.96
CA THR A 355 -13.00 1.70 3.67
C THR A 355 -12.14 2.18 2.51
N ILE A 356 -11.66 3.42 2.55
CA ILE A 356 -10.81 4.00 1.51
C ILE A 356 -9.46 3.27 1.45
N SER A 357 -8.83 3.05 2.59
CA SER A 357 -7.56 2.31 2.63
C SER A 357 -7.74 0.91 2.05
N GLY A 358 -8.78 0.19 2.46
CA GLY A 358 -9.08 -1.15 1.96
C GLY A 358 -9.35 -1.18 0.44
N LEU A 359 -10.12 -0.20 -0.07
CA LEU A 359 -10.37 -0.08 -1.50
C LEU A 359 -9.06 0.14 -2.28
N PHE A 360 -8.22 1.06 -1.82
CA PHE A 360 -7.02 1.46 -2.55
C PHE A 360 -5.91 0.42 -2.47
N PHE A 361 -5.69 -0.20 -1.32
CA PHE A 361 -4.75 -1.32 -1.19
C PHE A 361 -5.24 -2.56 -1.94
N GLY A 362 -6.52 -2.93 -1.77
CA GLY A 362 -7.10 -4.08 -2.47
C GLY A 362 -7.03 -3.91 -3.99
N PHE A 363 -7.37 -2.72 -4.50
CA PHE A 363 -7.28 -2.43 -5.93
C PHE A 363 -5.82 -2.43 -6.42
N ALA A 364 -4.89 -1.85 -5.65
CA ALA A 364 -3.47 -1.83 -6.00
C ALA A 364 -2.89 -3.25 -6.13
N PHE A 365 -3.14 -4.12 -5.16
CA PHE A 365 -2.67 -5.51 -5.20
C PHE A 365 -3.37 -6.32 -6.30
N GLY A 366 -4.70 -6.14 -6.46
CA GLY A 366 -5.44 -6.79 -7.54
C GLY A 366 -4.92 -6.39 -8.92
N MET A 367 -4.64 -5.11 -9.13
CA MET A 367 -4.08 -4.61 -10.40
C MET A 367 -2.64 -5.06 -10.61
N GLY A 368 -1.85 -5.18 -9.56
CA GLY A 368 -0.51 -5.77 -9.63
C GLY A 368 -0.54 -7.22 -10.13
N GLY A 369 -1.40 -8.05 -9.55
CA GLY A 369 -1.59 -9.45 -9.95
C GLY A 369 -2.14 -9.59 -11.38
N LEU A 370 -3.18 -8.82 -11.71
CA LEU A 370 -3.75 -8.79 -13.05
C LEU A 370 -2.72 -8.30 -14.09
N GLY A 371 -1.95 -7.26 -13.73
CA GLY A 371 -0.90 -6.71 -14.58
C GLY A 371 0.16 -7.76 -14.91
N ALA A 372 0.66 -8.48 -13.91
CA ALA A 372 1.63 -9.55 -14.13
C ALA A 372 1.07 -10.64 -15.06
N ALA A 373 -0.18 -11.09 -14.84
CA ALA A 373 -0.81 -12.11 -15.67
C ALA A 373 -0.99 -11.67 -17.13
N VAL A 374 -1.56 -10.47 -17.35
CA VAL A 374 -1.82 -9.93 -18.70
C VAL A 374 -0.53 -9.65 -19.45
N LEU A 375 0.46 -9.04 -18.80
CA LEU A 375 1.77 -8.76 -19.40
C LEU A 375 2.56 -10.05 -19.70
N GLY A 376 2.37 -11.10 -18.88
CA GLY A 376 2.94 -12.42 -19.11
C GLY A 376 2.39 -13.08 -20.36
N LEU A 377 1.06 -13.10 -20.52
CA LEU A 377 0.41 -13.59 -21.73
C LEU A 377 0.88 -12.80 -22.97
N LEU A 378 1.01 -11.48 -22.85
CA LEU A 378 1.50 -10.65 -23.93
C LEU A 378 2.98 -10.96 -24.27
N ALA A 379 3.79 -11.26 -23.26
CA ALA A 379 5.19 -11.65 -23.44
C ALA A 379 5.33 -12.99 -24.18
N ASP A 380 4.48 -13.97 -23.85
CA ASP A 380 4.46 -15.27 -24.52
C ASP A 380 4.11 -15.14 -26.00
N HIS A 381 3.17 -14.23 -26.35
CA HIS A 381 2.70 -14.04 -27.73
C HIS A 381 3.58 -13.10 -28.58
N ARG A 382 4.14 -12.05 -27.99
CA ARG A 382 4.81 -10.96 -28.73
C ARG A 382 6.25 -10.69 -28.29
N GLY A 383 6.73 -11.41 -27.27
CA GLY A 383 8.05 -11.23 -26.69
C GLY A 383 8.11 -10.09 -25.66
N ILE A 384 9.14 -10.16 -24.80
CA ILE A 384 9.26 -9.27 -23.64
C ILE A 384 9.57 -7.82 -24.04
N VAL A 385 10.27 -7.58 -25.13
CA VAL A 385 10.61 -6.21 -25.59
C VAL A 385 9.34 -5.46 -25.98
N PHE A 386 8.41 -6.13 -26.66
CA PHE A 386 7.10 -5.56 -27.02
C PHE A 386 6.27 -5.21 -25.77
N VAL A 387 6.32 -6.03 -24.73
CA VAL A 387 5.67 -5.74 -23.45
C VAL A 387 6.19 -4.42 -22.88
N TYR A 388 7.51 -4.20 -22.89
CA TYR A 388 8.13 -2.96 -22.40
C TYR A 388 7.74 -1.74 -23.23
N GLN A 389 7.59 -1.89 -24.54
CA GLN A 389 7.09 -0.83 -25.43
C GLN A 389 5.64 -0.46 -25.08
N VAL A 390 4.77 -1.44 -24.92
CA VAL A 390 3.35 -1.19 -24.60
C VAL A 390 3.18 -0.60 -23.20
N MET A 391 3.80 -1.20 -22.18
CA MET A 391 3.63 -0.72 -20.80
C MET A 391 4.23 0.67 -20.59
N SER A 392 5.21 1.11 -21.43
CA SER A 392 5.80 2.44 -21.33
C SER A 392 4.82 3.60 -21.51
N PHE A 393 3.66 3.35 -22.14
CA PHE A 393 2.58 4.33 -22.28
C PHE A 393 1.71 4.47 -21.05
N LEU A 394 1.72 3.52 -20.11
CA LEU A 394 0.86 3.55 -18.92
C LEU A 394 1.03 4.83 -18.08
N PRO A 395 2.24 5.35 -17.85
CA PRO A 395 2.42 6.58 -17.07
C PRO A 395 1.77 7.82 -17.69
N LEU A 396 1.49 7.83 -19.01
CA LEU A 396 0.77 8.92 -19.66
C LEU A 396 -0.65 9.09 -19.09
N LEU A 397 -1.26 8.03 -18.54
CA LEU A 397 -2.53 8.14 -17.83
C LEU A 397 -2.44 9.09 -16.61
N GLY A 398 -1.23 9.43 -16.17
CA GLY A 398 -0.99 10.45 -15.16
C GLY A 398 -1.58 11.82 -15.50
N ILE A 399 -1.84 12.12 -16.79
CA ILE A 399 -2.48 13.36 -17.23
C ILE A 399 -3.83 13.59 -16.56
N VAL A 400 -4.57 12.54 -16.22
CA VAL A 400 -5.89 12.65 -15.57
C VAL A 400 -5.79 13.23 -14.16
N ALA A 401 -4.60 13.28 -13.54
CA ALA A 401 -4.41 13.94 -12.26
C ALA A 401 -4.65 15.47 -12.33
N ALA A 402 -4.59 16.06 -13.54
CA ALA A 402 -4.94 17.46 -13.77
C ALA A 402 -6.39 17.77 -13.33
N PHE A 403 -7.30 16.81 -13.48
CA PHE A 403 -8.73 16.95 -13.12
C PHE A 403 -9.02 16.76 -11.62
N LEU A 404 -8.01 16.46 -10.80
CA LEU A 404 -8.17 16.43 -9.35
C LEU A 404 -8.31 17.85 -8.81
N PRO A 405 -9.23 18.13 -7.86
CA PRO A 405 -9.32 19.42 -7.19
C PRO A 405 -8.01 19.79 -6.48
N SER A 406 -7.61 21.05 -6.57
CA SER A 406 -6.49 21.56 -5.80
C SER A 406 -7.00 21.97 -4.42
N ARG A 407 -6.59 21.25 -3.35
CA ARG A 407 -6.73 21.72 -1.96
C ARG A 407 -5.41 22.36 -1.56
N ARG A 408 -5.48 23.61 -1.07
CA ARG A 408 -4.31 24.26 -0.46
C ARG A 408 -4.08 23.67 0.94
N PRO A 409 -2.81 23.43 1.36
CA PRO A 409 -2.50 22.95 2.71
C PRO A 409 -3.06 23.85 3.81
N ASP A 410 -3.16 25.16 3.53
CA ASP A 410 -3.56 26.20 4.48
C ASP A 410 -5.05 26.15 4.84
N ALA A 411 -5.90 25.51 4.03
CA ALA A 411 -7.32 25.35 4.35
C ALA A 411 -7.58 24.31 5.45
N ALA A 412 -6.60 23.48 5.81
CA ALA A 412 -6.67 22.52 6.90
C ALA A 412 -6.15 23.07 8.23
N ALA A 413 -5.42 24.17 8.22
CA ALA A 413 -4.88 24.84 9.41
C ALA A 413 -5.79 25.96 9.93
N ALA A 414 -6.83 26.34 9.16
CA ALA A 414 -7.76 27.42 9.50
C ALA A 414 -9.12 26.91 10.05
N HIS A 415 -9.23 25.60 10.41
CA HIS A 415 -10.45 25.06 11.02
C HIS A 415 -10.17 24.19 12.24
#